data_d4facf3dc12b19db8d3a09b7bce47738
#
_entry.id   d4facf3dc12b19db8d3a09b7bce47738
#
_cell.length_a   1.000
_cell.length_b   1.000
_cell.length_c   1.000
_cell.angle_alpha   90.00
_cell.angle_beta   90.00
_cell.angle_gamma   90.00
#
_symmetry.space_group_name_H-M   'P 1'
#
loop_
_entity.id
_entity.type
_entity.pdbx_description
1 polymer ?
#
loop_
_entity_poly.entity_id
_entity_poly.type
_entity_poly.pdbx_seq_one_letter_code
_entity_poly.pdbx_strand_id
1 'polypeptide(L)'
;MEFPTRYDPSQEAEIYRQWEESGAFAPSDAAAGGGKPRPYFSIVLPPPNVTGTLHVGHAVMLAIEDMMVRYHRMKGDRTLWVPGLDHAAIATQNVVEKKLKKENVQGRRTRHELGREAFLKEVEAFVEQSKERIIEQTKAMGASLDWSRLAYTLDESRSRAVREMFVRMYEAGILYRGNRIVNWCPRCKSTLADDEVEYKEEKTPFYYFKYGPVVIGTARPETKFQDKTLVVHPDDGRYTHLVGKSFSVSWIEGEPLTSNVIADPVIDPTFGTGAMTITPAHSFDDFDLAQKHGLPIVTIIDEDGKLTAAAGSFAGRNAREARTDIVAKLQAKGLVDHVDEQYTHNLSICYRCETSVEPLPKLQWFVDVDKKFRSRYSLSGAPQRGAESKGPSTSSGHIGEMVSLKDLAIEAVRSGEITIIPERFEKEYFHWMENLRDWCIS
;
A
#
# COMPACT_ATOMS: atom_id res chain seq x y z
N MET A 1 18.18 -12.85 -50.83
CA MET A 1 18.90 -12.05 -49.82
C MET A 1 19.61 -13.05 -48.92
N GLU A 2 20.94 -12.97 -48.87
CA GLU A 2 21.68 -13.72 -47.85
C GLU A 2 21.59 -12.95 -46.53
N PHE A 3 21.17 -13.60 -45.49
CA PHE A 3 21.16 -13.04 -44.15
C PHE A 3 22.61 -12.96 -43.65
N PRO A 4 23.00 -11.85 -42.96
CA PRO A 4 24.33 -11.75 -42.40
C PRO A 4 24.56 -12.87 -41.38
N THR A 5 25.73 -13.47 -41.40
CA THR A 5 26.10 -14.58 -40.50
C THR A 5 26.39 -14.13 -39.07
N ARG A 6 26.50 -12.83 -38.84
CA ARG A 6 26.72 -12.22 -37.51
C ARG A 6 25.69 -11.14 -37.28
N TYR A 7 25.20 -11.09 -36.09
CA TYR A 7 24.33 -10.01 -35.61
C TYR A 7 25.17 -8.71 -35.45
N ASP A 8 24.61 -7.60 -35.97
CA ASP A 8 25.23 -6.27 -35.88
C ASP A 8 24.32 -5.33 -35.06
N PRO A 9 24.64 -5.09 -33.77
CA PRO A 9 23.85 -4.24 -32.93
C PRO A 9 23.82 -2.76 -33.35
N SER A 10 24.72 -2.31 -34.22
CA SER A 10 24.70 -0.92 -34.71
C SER A 10 23.49 -0.58 -35.56
N GLN A 11 22.77 -1.59 -36.08
CA GLN A 11 21.61 -1.42 -36.92
C GLN A 11 20.28 -1.31 -36.08
N GLU A 12 20.30 -1.65 -34.80
CA GLU A 12 19.09 -1.71 -33.97
C GLU A 12 18.33 -0.38 -33.93
N ALA A 13 19.04 0.71 -33.69
CA ALA A 13 18.42 2.02 -33.58
C ALA A 13 17.71 2.46 -34.89
N GLU A 14 18.34 2.16 -36.03
CA GLU A 14 17.78 2.48 -37.36
C GLU A 14 16.58 1.58 -37.69
N ILE A 15 16.64 0.29 -37.38
CA ILE A 15 15.52 -0.62 -37.56
C ILE A 15 14.33 -0.20 -36.67
N TYR A 16 14.59 0.16 -35.43
CA TYR A 16 13.55 0.59 -34.52
C TYR A 16 12.87 1.89 -34.99
N ARG A 17 13.66 2.84 -35.48
CA ARG A 17 13.16 4.10 -36.08
C ARG A 17 12.23 3.81 -37.27
N GLN A 18 12.61 2.90 -38.16
CA GLN A 18 11.78 2.49 -39.30
C GLN A 18 10.47 1.86 -38.86
N TRP A 19 10.45 1.03 -37.81
CA TRP A 19 9.23 0.48 -37.26
C TRP A 19 8.30 1.56 -36.69
N GLU A 20 8.86 2.50 -35.96
CA GLU A 20 8.11 3.62 -35.37
C GLU A 20 7.50 4.51 -36.47
N GLU A 21 8.28 4.91 -37.45
CA GLU A 21 7.84 5.73 -38.58
C GLU A 21 6.82 5.04 -39.49
N SER A 22 6.87 3.72 -39.59
CA SER A 22 5.89 2.95 -40.38
C SER A 22 4.50 2.92 -39.75
N GLY A 23 4.34 3.33 -38.48
CA GLY A 23 3.09 3.21 -37.75
C GLY A 23 2.67 1.78 -37.38
N ALA A 24 3.59 0.79 -37.52
CA ALA A 24 3.29 -0.63 -37.30
C ALA A 24 2.89 -0.96 -35.85
N PHE A 25 3.21 -0.08 -34.91
CA PHE A 25 2.86 -0.27 -33.49
C PHE A 25 1.46 0.20 -33.12
N ALA A 26 0.84 1.06 -33.95
CA ALA A 26 -0.52 1.51 -33.76
C ALA A 26 -1.53 0.44 -34.25
N PRO A 27 -2.72 0.36 -33.61
CA PRO A 27 -3.78 -0.53 -34.09
C PRO A 27 -4.29 -0.07 -35.45
N SER A 28 -4.17 -0.92 -36.47
CA SER A 28 -4.67 -0.63 -37.82
C SER A 28 -6.18 -0.81 -37.92
N ASP A 29 -6.86 0.20 -38.44
CA ASP A 29 -8.28 0.14 -38.81
C ASP A 29 -8.53 -0.46 -40.20
N ALA A 30 -7.45 -0.67 -40.98
CA ALA A 30 -7.54 -1.25 -42.30
C ALA A 30 -8.14 -2.67 -42.20
N ALA A 31 -9.31 -2.87 -42.78
CA ALA A 31 -9.90 -4.19 -42.91
C ALA A 31 -8.95 -5.06 -43.71
N ALA A 32 -8.44 -6.13 -43.12
CA ALA A 32 -7.86 -7.23 -43.91
C ALA A 32 -9.02 -7.77 -44.80
N GLY A 33 -8.91 -7.66 -46.11
CA GLY A 33 -9.89 -7.91 -47.10
C GLY A 33 -10.92 -8.96 -46.69
N GLY A 34 -12.20 -8.55 -46.51
CA GLY A 34 -13.29 -9.50 -46.30
C GLY A 34 -14.27 -9.21 -45.17
N GLY A 35 -14.29 -8.04 -44.57
CA GLY A 35 -15.46 -7.55 -43.78
C GLY A 35 -15.80 -8.20 -42.44
N LYS A 36 -15.01 -9.13 -41.90
CA LYS A 36 -15.23 -9.65 -40.54
C LYS A 36 -14.55 -8.76 -39.50
N PRO A 37 -15.21 -8.46 -38.35
CA PRO A 37 -14.58 -7.76 -37.25
C PRO A 37 -13.33 -8.54 -36.78
N ARG A 38 -12.20 -7.86 -36.65
CA ARG A 38 -10.99 -8.45 -36.07
C ARG A 38 -11.12 -8.52 -34.57
N PRO A 39 -10.67 -9.60 -33.93
CA PRO A 39 -10.54 -9.63 -32.47
C PRO A 39 -9.65 -8.48 -31.98
N TYR A 40 -9.96 -8.00 -30.79
CA TYR A 40 -9.15 -7.00 -30.11
C TYR A 40 -8.19 -7.70 -29.14
N PHE A 41 -6.98 -7.19 -29.04
CA PHE A 41 -6.04 -7.55 -28.00
C PHE A 41 -5.38 -6.32 -27.43
N SER A 42 -5.37 -6.22 -26.11
CA SER A 42 -4.65 -5.17 -25.37
C SER A 42 -4.08 -5.77 -24.11
N ILE A 43 -2.89 -5.33 -23.74
CA ILE A 43 -2.24 -5.68 -22.49
C ILE A 43 -1.82 -4.40 -21.77
N VAL A 44 -1.93 -4.39 -20.46
CA VAL A 44 -1.52 -3.24 -19.63
C VAL A 44 -0.02 -3.35 -19.36
N LEU A 45 0.74 -2.32 -19.73
CA LEU A 45 2.11 -2.15 -19.29
C LEU A 45 2.09 -1.56 -17.87
N PRO A 46 2.62 -2.25 -16.85
CA PRO A 46 2.89 -1.63 -15.56
C PRO A 46 3.85 -0.44 -15.77
N PRO A 47 3.41 0.82 -15.55
CA PRO A 47 4.22 1.96 -15.91
C PRO A 47 5.43 2.08 -14.99
N PRO A 48 6.66 2.09 -15.50
CA PRO A 48 7.85 2.21 -14.66
C PRO A 48 7.90 3.56 -13.95
N ASN A 49 8.35 3.54 -12.71
CA ASN A 49 8.56 4.72 -11.89
C ASN A 49 9.72 5.56 -12.45
N VAL A 50 9.53 6.89 -12.54
CA VAL A 50 10.58 7.82 -12.99
C VAL A 50 11.62 8.08 -11.89
N THR A 51 12.12 7.01 -11.27
CA THR A 51 13.08 7.04 -10.18
C THR A 51 14.52 6.73 -10.62
N GLY A 52 14.76 6.58 -11.93
CA GLY A 52 16.09 6.32 -12.48
C GLY A 52 16.06 5.52 -13.78
N THR A 53 16.79 4.39 -13.79
CA THR A 53 16.94 3.51 -14.95
C THR A 53 16.14 2.21 -14.78
N LEU A 54 15.80 1.58 -15.90
CA LEU A 54 15.22 0.23 -15.88
C LEU A 54 16.25 -0.78 -15.39
N HIS A 55 15.79 -1.86 -14.79
CA HIS A 55 16.60 -3.00 -14.38
C HIS A 55 16.13 -4.29 -15.08
N VAL A 56 16.86 -5.38 -14.89
CA VAL A 56 16.59 -6.68 -15.54
C VAL A 56 15.15 -7.17 -15.37
N GLY A 57 14.50 -6.91 -14.21
CA GLY A 57 13.10 -7.25 -14.00
C GLY A 57 12.16 -6.56 -14.99
N HIS A 58 12.38 -5.27 -15.29
CA HIS A 58 11.62 -4.56 -16.32
C HIS A 58 11.88 -5.15 -17.71
N ALA A 59 13.13 -5.54 -18.01
CA ALA A 59 13.46 -6.15 -19.30
C ALA A 59 12.73 -7.48 -19.52
N VAL A 60 12.66 -8.33 -18.50
CA VAL A 60 11.90 -9.59 -18.55
C VAL A 60 10.42 -9.35 -18.78
N MET A 61 9.82 -8.42 -18.05
CA MET A 61 8.41 -8.03 -18.20
C MET A 61 8.13 -7.55 -19.64
N LEU A 62 8.91 -6.57 -20.12
CA LEU A 62 8.78 -6.03 -21.47
C LEU A 62 8.91 -7.12 -22.55
N ALA A 63 9.87 -8.05 -22.41
CA ALA A 63 10.05 -9.11 -23.37
C ALA A 63 8.86 -10.08 -23.43
N ILE A 64 8.28 -10.44 -22.29
CA ILE A 64 7.11 -11.34 -22.22
C ILE A 64 5.89 -10.64 -22.82
N GLU A 65 5.61 -9.41 -22.44
CA GLU A 65 4.47 -8.64 -22.94
C GLU A 65 4.60 -8.37 -24.44
N ASP A 66 5.78 -7.98 -24.94
CA ASP A 66 6.02 -7.74 -26.35
C ASP A 66 5.86 -9.00 -27.20
N MET A 67 6.25 -10.15 -26.67
CA MET A 67 6.02 -11.44 -27.34
C MET A 67 4.51 -11.70 -27.52
N MET A 68 3.70 -11.45 -26.52
CA MET A 68 2.23 -11.59 -26.61
C MET A 68 1.65 -10.59 -27.61
N VAL A 69 2.08 -9.34 -27.56
CA VAL A 69 1.65 -8.26 -28.46
C VAL A 69 2.00 -8.60 -29.92
N ARG A 70 3.24 -9.05 -30.20
CA ARG A 70 3.68 -9.44 -31.54
C ARG A 70 2.94 -10.67 -32.06
N TYR A 71 2.69 -11.65 -31.20
CA TYR A 71 1.90 -12.83 -31.56
C TYR A 71 0.51 -12.43 -32.04
N HIS A 72 -0.20 -11.59 -31.30
CA HIS A 72 -1.54 -11.10 -31.67
C HIS A 72 -1.53 -10.24 -32.94
N ARG A 73 -0.50 -9.41 -33.17
CA ARG A 73 -0.35 -8.69 -34.44
C ARG A 73 -0.15 -9.63 -35.62
N MET A 74 0.74 -10.63 -35.46
CA MET A 74 0.97 -11.64 -36.52
C MET A 74 -0.27 -12.47 -36.83
N LYS A 75 -1.10 -12.74 -35.83
CA LYS A 75 -2.40 -13.41 -35.98
C LYS A 75 -3.44 -12.54 -36.69
N GLY A 76 -3.19 -11.26 -36.81
CA GLY A 76 -4.10 -10.29 -37.46
C GLY A 76 -5.10 -9.65 -36.52
N ASP A 77 -4.95 -9.80 -35.22
CA ASP A 77 -5.79 -9.15 -34.23
C ASP A 77 -5.51 -7.63 -34.20
N ARG A 78 -6.52 -6.84 -33.83
CA ARG A 78 -6.39 -5.40 -33.63
C ARG A 78 -5.72 -5.16 -32.27
N THR A 79 -4.41 -4.93 -32.27
CA THR A 79 -3.57 -4.98 -31.06
C THR A 79 -3.12 -3.60 -30.63
N LEU A 80 -3.31 -3.27 -29.35
CA LEU A 80 -2.86 -2.04 -28.72
C LEU A 80 -2.01 -2.32 -27.49
N TRP A 81 -0.81 -1.75 -27.43
CA TRP A 81 0.05 -1.72 -26.27
C TRP A 81 0.50 -0.30 -25.96
N VAL A 82 -0.02 0.28 -24.87
CA VAL A 82 0.16 1.69 -24.54
C VAL A 82 1.36 1.90 -23.64
N PRO A 83 2.34 2.75 -24.01
CA PRO A 83 3.43 3.12 -23.13
C PRO A 83 2.96 4.04 -22.01
N GLY A 84 3.47 3.82 -20.80
CA GLY A 84 3.17 4.66 -19.64
C GLY A 84 4.38 4.88 -18.76
N LEU A 85 4.38 5.98 -18.00
CA LEU A 85 5.38 6.32 -16.99
C LEU A 85 4.68 6.77 -15.72
N ASP A 86 5.18 6.32 -14.56
CA ASP A 86 4.65 6.73 -13.26
C ASP A 86 5.54 7.77 -12.59
N HIS A 87 4.93 8.86 -12.11
CA HIS A 87 5.64 9.92 -11.38
C HIS A 87 6.16 9.46 -10.01
N ALA A 88 5.63 8.36 -9.46
CA ALA A 88 6.05 7.75 -8.21
C ALA A 88 6.17 8.70 -7.00
N ALA A 89 5.66 9.90 -7.12
CA ALA A 89 5.49 10.92 -6.07
C ALA A 89 6.65 10.96 -5.04
N ILE A 90 6.39 10.51 -3.82
CA ILE A 90 7.32 10.57 -2.67
C ILE A 90 8.56 9.69 -2.91
N ALA A 91 8.45 8.58 -3.65
CA ALA A 91 9.60 7.75 -3.98
C ALA A 91 10.62 8.52 -4.83
N THR A 92 10.16 9.23 -5.87
CA THR A 92 11.01 10.11 -6.70
C THR A 92 11.64 11.22 -5.87
N GLN A 93 10.86 11.89 -5.00
CA GLN A 93 11.39 12.91 -4.08
C GLN A 93 12.49 12.37 -3.16
N ASN A 94 12.31 11.15 -2.64
CA ASN A 94 13.31 10.50 -1.78
C ASN A 94 14.61 10.20 -2.53
N VAL A 95 14.53 9.76 -3.79
CA VAL A 95 15.71 9.54 -4.65
C VAL A 95 16.46 10.85 -4.88
N VAL A 96 15.75 11.91 -5.24
CA VAL A 96 16.34 13.24 -5.43
C VAL A 96 16.96 13.77 -4.15
N GLU A 97 16.32 13.59 -2.99
CA GLU A 97 16.90 13.99 -1.71
C GLU A 97 18.18 13.21 -1.38
N LYS A 98 18.21 11.89 -1.64
CA LYS A 98 19.43 11.08 -1.49
C LYS A 98 20.55 11.57 -2.42
N LYS A 99 20.21 11.91 -3.68
CA LYS A 99 21.16 12.46 -4.66
C LYS A 99 21.74 13.79 -4.17
N LEU A 100 20.90 14.74 -3.77
CA LEU A 100 21.31 16.04 -3.26
C LEU A 100 22.24 15.94 -2.04
N LYS A 101 21.95 15.01 -1.12
CA LYS A 101 22.81 14.74 0.04
C LYS A 101 24.18 14.20 -0.37
N LYS A 102 24.23 13.34 -1.39
CA LYS A 102 25.47 12.73 -1.88
C LYS A 102 26.34 13.73 -2.65
N GLU A 103 25.73 14.57 -3.46
CA GLU A 103 26.43 15.55 -4.32
C GLU A 103 26.90 16.79 -3.53
N ASN A 104 26.33 17.05 -2.39
CA ASN A 104 26.67 18.22 -1.58
C ASN A 104 27.83 17.92 -0.62
N VAL A 105 29.02 18.34 -0.99
CA VAL A 105 30.26 18.22 -0.19
C VAL A 105 30.14 18.86 1.20
N GLN A 106 29.18 19.75 1.41
CA GLN A 106 28.90 20.39 2.71
C GLN A 106 27.78 19.70 3.52
N GLY A 107 27.17 18.63 3.02
CA GLY A 107 26.33 17.72 3.80
C GLY A 107 24.93 18.24 4.22
N ARG A 108 24.39 19.32 3.66
CA ARG A 108 23.25 20.02 4.24
C ARG A 108 22.10 20.40 3.32
N ARG A 109 21.90 19.75 2.18
CA ARG A 109 20.72 20.08 1.35
C ARG A 109 19.62 19.03 1.50
N THR A 110 18.78 19.19 2.50
CA THR A 110 17.51 18.48 2.61
C THR A 110 16.42 19.28 1.87
N ARG A 111 15.31 18.63 1.55
CA ARG A 111 14.13 19.32 0.99
C ARG A 111 13.62 20.45 1.86
N HIS A 112 13.80 20.36 3.19
CA HIS A 112 13.38 21.39 4.14
C HIS A 112 14.29 22.63 4.10
N GLU A 113 15.60 22.43 3.90
CA GLU A 113 16.59 23.53 3.80
C GLU A 113 16.49 24.26 2.46
N LEU A 114 16.19 23.53 1.37
CA LEU A 114 15.99 24.13 0.05
C LEU A 114 14.68 24.92 -0.05
N GLY A 115 13.65 24.50 0.67
CA GLY A 115 12.29 24.96 0.48
C GLY A 115 11.60 24.33 -0.74
N ARG A 116 10.27 24.46 -0.77
CA ARG A 116 9.42 23.74 -1.72
C ARG A 116 9.76 24.03 -3.20
N GLU A 117 9.86 25.29 -3.57
CA GLU A 117 10.04 25.68 -4.97
C GLU A 117 11.38 25.21 -5.55
N ALA A 118 12.47 25.41 -4.81
CA ALA A 118 13.77 24.99 -5.27
C ALA A 118 13.89 23.46 -5.32
N PHE A 119 13.31 22.76 -4.34
CA PHE A 119 13.28 21.30 -4.35
C PHE A 119 12.46 20.73 -5.51
N LEU A 120 11.30 21.33 -5.84
CA LEU A 120 10.49 20.90 -6.98
C LEU A 120 11.23 21.05 -8.31
N LYS A 121 12.01 22.14 -8.52
CA LYS A 121 12.84 22.28 -9.71
C LYS A 121 13.88 21.16 -9.87
N GLU A 122 14.50 20.74 -8.77
CA GLU A 122 15.43 19.60 -8.79
C GLU A 122 14.70 18.28 -9.13
N VAL A 123 13.50 18.10 -8.57
CA VAL A 123 12.67 16.93 -8.87
C VAL A 123 12.24 16.91 -10.33
N GLU A 124 11.76 18.02 -10.87
CA GLU A 124 11.34 18.15 -12.27
C GLU A 124 12.48 17.86 -13.23
N ALA A 125 13.67 18.45 -13.00
CA ALA A 125 14.85 18.20 -13.81
C ALA A 125 15.27 16.71 -13.78
N PHE A 126 15.22 16.08 -12.61
CA PHE A 126 15.51 14.65 -12.47
C PHE A 126 14.48 13.77 -13.20
N VAL A 127 13.21 14.13 -13.10
CA VAL A 127 12.11 13.41 -13.74
C VAL A 127 12.24 13.42 -15.25
N GLU A 128 12.52 14.58 -15.87
CA GLU A 128 12.68 14.66 -17.31
C GLU A 128 13.85 13.79 -17.81
N GLN A 129 15.00 13.83 -17.15
CA GLN A 129 16.14 12.95 -17.47
C GLN A 129 15.80 11.46 -17.32
N SER A 130 15.03 11.13 -16.28
CA SER A 130 14.60 9.74 -16.03
C SER A 130 13.63 9.24 -17.09
N LYS A 131 12.66 10.09 -17.50
CA LYS A 131 11.70 9.78 -18.59
C LYS A 131 12.44 9.47 -19.89
N GLU A 132 13.32 10.37 -20.32
CA GLU A 132 14.11 10.19 -21.55
C GLU A 132 14.86 8.86 -21.51
N ARG A 133 15.56 8.58 -20.42
CA ARG A 133 16.35 7.36 -20.27
C ARG A 133 15.48 6.09 -20.26
N ILE A 134 14.35 6.09 -19.59
CA ILE A 134 13.42 4.95 -19.57
C ILE A 134 12.89 4.67 -20.97
N ILE A 135 12.49 5.73 -21.71
CA ILE A 135 12.02 5.61 -23.09
C ILE A 135 13.11 5.03 -23.99
N GLU A 136 14.32 5.57 -23.92
CA GLU A 136 15.49 5.05 -24.67
C GLU A 136 15.76 3.57 -24.37
N GLN A 137 15.79 3.20 -23.10
CA GLN A 137 16.01 1.80 -22.69
C GLN A 137 14.89 0.87 -23.18
N THR A 138 13.64 1.34 -23.12
CA THR A 138 12.48 0.57 -23.61
C THR A 138 12.53 0.38 -25.12
N LYS A 139 12.93 1.42 -25.87
CA LYS A 139 13.14 1.34 -27.32
C LYS A 139 14.32 0.42 -27.67
N ALA A 140 15.42 0.50 -26.92
CA ALA A 140 16.59 -0.38 -27.09
C ALA A 140 16.26 -1.87 -26.83
N MET A 141 15.25 -2.17 -25.99
CA MET A 141 14.70 -3.52 -25.83
C MET A 141 13.87 -3.99 -27.05
N GLY A 142 13.62 -3.12 -28.03
CA GLY A 142 12.79 -3.41 -29.20
C GLY A 142 11.29 -3.48 -28.91
N ALA A 143 10.83 -2.94 -27.77
CA ALA A 143 9.44 -3.01 -27.36
C ALA A 143 8.51 -2.30 -28.34
N SER A 144 7.47 -2.98 -28.83
CA SER A 144 6.58 -2.52 -29.89
C SER A 144 5.38 -1.73 -29.37
N LEU A 145 5.63 -0.73 -28.54
CA LEU A 145 4.65 0.16 -27.93
C LEU A 145 4.17 1.26 -28.92
N ASP A 146 2.90 1.62 -28.80
CA ASP A 146 2.34 2.77 -29.56
C ASP A 146 2.74 4.10 -28.92
N TRP A 147 3.92 4.61 -29.29
CA TRP A 147 4.48 5.84 -28.73
C TRP A 147 3.64 7.10 -28.98
N SER A 148 2.73 7.08 -29.94
CA SER A 148 1.79 8.20 -30.16
C SER A 148 0.81 8.37 -28.99
N ARG A 149 0.70 7.36 -28.13
CA ARG A 149 -0.18 7.31 -26.95
C ARG A 149 0.58 7.32 -25.64
N LEU A 150 1.86 7.74 -25.64
CA LEU A 150 2.64 7.83 -24.40
C LEU A 150 1.87 8.61 -23.33
N ALA A 151 1.75 8.01 -22.17
CA ALA A 151 1.03 8.54 -21.02
C ALA A 151 1.98 8.75 -19.83
N TYR A 152 1.71 9.78 -19.05
CA TYR A 152 2.39 10.03 -17.79
C TYR A 152 1.36 10.32 -16.69
N THR A 153 1.50 9.72 -15.53
CA THR A 153 0.48 9.79 -14.48
C THR A 153 0.18 11.20 -13.97
N LEU A 154 1.10 12.18 -14.16
CA LEU A 154 0.89 13.60 -13.86
C LEU A 154 0.64 14.47 -15.09
N ASP A 155 0.40 13.91 -16.27
CA ASP A 155 0.02 14.73 -17.41
C ASP A 155 -1.38 15.36 -17.21
N GLU A 156 -1.70 16.37 -18.00
CA GLU A 156 -2.94 17.15 -17.85
C GLU A 156 -4.18 16.25 -17.97
N SER A 157 -4.19 15.32 -18.92
CA SER A 157 -5.32 14.43 -19.16
C SER A 157 -5.59 13.50 -17.97
N ARG A 158 -4.53 12.89 -17.42
CA ARG A 158 -4.64 11.97 -16.24
C ARG A 158 -4.96 12.76 -14.99
N SER A 159 -4.35 13.92 -14.78
CA SER A 159 -4.69 14.83 -13.68
C SER A 159 -6.16 15.27 -13.70
N ARG A 160 -6.72 15.53 -14.90
CA ARG A 160 -8.15 15.83 -15.05
C ARG A 160 -9.01 14.60 -14.71
N ALA A 161 -8.65 13.44 -15.21
CA ALA A 161 -9.37 12.20 -14.94
C ALA A 161 -9.42 11.85 -13.45
N VAL A 162 -8.29 12.00 -12.74
CA VAL A 162 -8.21 11.78 -11.28
C VAL A 162 -9.13 12.75 -10.54
N ARG A 163 -9.12 14.05 -10.87
CA ARG A 163 -10.00 15.02 -10.24
C ARG A 163 -11.48 14.73 -10.51
N GLU A 164 -11.82 14.38 -11.73
CA GLU A 164 -13.19 14.01 -12.10
C GLU A 164 -13.66 12.78 -11.33
N MET A 165 -12.82 11.76 -11.24
CA MET A 165 -13.16 10.55 -10.47
C MET A 165 -13.31 10.85 -8.97
N PHE A 166 -12.43 11.68 -8.40
CA PHE A 166 -12.54 12.12 -7.02
C PHE A 166 -13.90 12.76 -6.73
N VAL A 167 -14.33 13.72 -7.59
CA VAL A 167 -15.61 14.41 -7.43
C VAL A 167 -16.78 13.43 -7.52
N ARG A 168 -16.78 12.55 -8.53
CA ARG A 168 -17.85 11.54 -8.71
C ARG A 168 -17.95 10.58 -7.54
N MET A 169 -16.83 10.12 -7.00
CA MET A 169 -16.82 9.23 -5.84
C MET A 169 -17.30 9.95 -4.58
N TYR A 170 -16.96 11.22 -4.42
CA TYR A 170 -17.45 12.06 -3.32
C TYR A 170 -18.97 12.28 -3.41
N GLU A 171 -19.49 12.64 -4.57
CA GLU A 171 -20.92 12.82 -4.82
C GLU A 171 -21.72 11.52 -4.63
N ALA A 172 -21.12 10.38 -4.97
CA ALA A 172 -21.71 9.07 -4.73
C ALA A 172 -21.64 8.63 -3.24
N GLY A 173 -20.98 9.43 -2.38
CA GLY A 173 -20.78 9.12 -0.97
C GLY A 173 -19.84 7.95 -0.69
N ILE A 174 -19.06 7.53 -1.71
CA ILE A 174 -18.06 6.45 -1.59
C ILE A 174 -16.76 7.01 -1.00
N LEU A 175 -16.47 8.28 -1.26
CA LEU A 175 -15.30 8.96 -0.75
C LEU A 175 -15.66 9.81 0.45
N TYR A 176 -14.93 9.66 1.54
CA TYR A 176 -15.12 10.43 2.76
C TYR A 176 -13.79 10.86 3.39
N ARG A 177 -13.86 11.88 4.25
CA ARG A 177 -12.74 12.34 5.06
C ARG A 177 -12.96 11.95 6.52
N GLY A 178 -12.01 11.24 7.11
CA GLY A 178 -12.17 10.73 8.47
C GLY A 178 -10.84 10.49 9.19
N ASN A 179 -10.92 10.38 10.51
CA ASN A 179 -9.81 9.94 11.33
C ASN A 179 -9.80 8.42 11.39
N ARG A 180 -8.80 7.82 10.78
CA ARG A 180 -8.54 6.38 10.87
C ARG A 180 -7.05 6.14 11.10
N ILE A 181 -6.73 5.00 11.67
CA ILE A 181 -5.35 4.56 11.79
C ILE A 181 -4.79 4.24 10.40
N VAL A 182 -3.57 4.71 10.14
CA VAL A 182 -2.85 4.51 8.88
C VAL A 182 -1.40 4.14 9.16
N ASN A 183 -0.75 3.48 8.22
CA ASN A 183 0.69 3.27 8.24
C ASN A 183 1.39 4.61 7.95
N TRP A 184 2.07 5.17 8.94
CA TRP A 184 2.76 6.47 8.83
C TRP A 184 4.27 6.29 8.81
N CYS A 185 4.95 6.93 7.87
CA CYS A 185 6.40 7.01 7.87
C CYS A 185 6.89 8.32 8.50
N PRO A 186 7.51 8.31 9.70
CA PRO A 186 7.96 9.53 10.38
C PRO A 186 9.00 10.33 9.60
N ARG A 187 9.82 9.65 8.77
CA ARG A 187 10.82 10.30 7.93
C ARG A 187 10.24 10.90 6.66
N CYS A 188 9.42 10.16 5.95
CA CYS A 188 8.81 10.63 4.70
C CYS A 188 7.66 11.62 4.94
N LYS A 189 7.10 11.65 6.15
CA LYS A 189 5.94 12.46 6.54
C LYS A 189 4.73 12.18 5.65
N SER A 190 4.48 10.91 5.41
CA SER A 190 3.37 10.46 4.57
C SER A 190 2.83 9.11 5.01
N THR A 191 1.60 8.85 4.61
CA THR A 191 0.99 7.52 4.69
C THR A 191 1.65 6.55 3.71
N LEU A 192 1.49 5.28 4.01
CA LEU A 192 1.87 4.13 3.20
C LEU A 192 0.63 3.27 3.01
N ALA A 193 0.40 2.79 1.78
CA ALA A 193 -0.52 1.70 1.54
C ALA A 193 0.07 0.39 2.09
N ASP A 194 -0.76 -0.63 2.27
CA ASP A 194 -0.30 -1.88 2.90
C ASP A 194 0.77 -2.60 2.07
N ASP A 195 0.70 -2.49 0.73
CA ASP A 195 1.69 -3.02 -0.22
C ASP A 195 3.00 -2.21 -0.27
N GLU A 196 3.02 -1.02 0.33
CA GLU A 196 4.21 -0.17 0.48
C GLU A 196 4.95 -0.40 1.81
N VAL A 197 4.42 -1.28 2.66
CA VAL A 197 5.05 -1.68 3.93
C VAL A 197 5.83 -2.97 3.71
N GLU A 198 7.13 -2.91 3.93
CA GLU A 198 7.99 -4.08 3.95
C GLU A 198 8.16 -4.59 5.37
N TYR A 199 8.52 -5.87 5.50
CA TYR A 199 8.70 -6.51 6.79
C TYR A 199 10.13 -7.02 6.91
N LYS A 200 10.76 -6.66 8.04
CA LYS A 200 12.11 -7.12 8.38
C LYS A 200 12.07 -7.84 9.71
N GLU A 201 12.60 -9.07 9.75
CA GLU A 201 12.75 -9.76 11.02
C GLU A 201 13.67 -8.97 11.96
N GLU A 202 13.17 -8.68 13.15
CA GLU A 202 13.90 -7.97 14.20
C GLU A 202 13.87 -8.82 15.49
N LYS A 203 15.03 -9.03 16.07
CA LYS A 203 15.15 -9.58 17.42
C LYS A 203 15.09 -8.43 18.41
N THR A 204 14.11 -8.43 19.31
CA THR A 204 13.90 -7.37 20.30
C THR A 204 13.44 -8.01 21.62
N PRO A 205 13.79 -7.43 22.78
CA PRO A 205 13.25 -7.92 24.05
C PRO A 205 11.73 -7.80 24.10
N PHE A 206 11.08 -8.84 24.61
CA PHE A 206 9.66 -8.83 24.94
C PHE A 206 9.52 -8.74 26.45
N TYR A 207 8.91 -7.67 26.93
CA TYR A 207 8.85 -7.34 28.34
C TYR A 207 7.55 -7.80 28.95
N TYR A 208 7.61 -8.43 30.13
CA TYR A 208 6.47 -8.76 30.93
C TYR A 208 6.41 -7.84 32.15
N PHE A 209 5.31 -7.10 32.27
CA PHE A 209 5.12 -6.11 33.33
C PHE A 209 3.97 -6.46 34.25
N LYS A 210 4.16 -6.27 35.56
CA LYS A 210 3.09 -6.34 36.55
C LYS A 210 2.17 -5.15 36.38
N TYR A 211 0.92 -5.40 36.00
CA TYR A 211 -0.07 -4.40 35.71
C TYR A 211 -1.30 -4.64 36.59
N GLY A 212 -1.30 -4.08 37.80
CA GLY A 212 -2.32 -4.37 38.82
C GLY A 212 -2.35 -5.86 39.20
N PRO A 213 -3.52 -6.53 39.07
CA PRO A 213 -3.67 -7.95 39.43
C PRO A 213 -3.15 -8.93 38.35
N VAL A 214 -2.64 -8.46 37.24
CA VAL A 214 -2.20 -9.29 36.11
C VAL A 214 -0.77 -8.95 35.67
N VAL A 215 -0.21 -9.81 34.81
CA VAL A 215 1.02 -9.53 34.07
C VAL A 215 0.66 -9.34 32.62
N ILE A 216 1.17 -8.30 31.98
CA ILE A 216 0.99 -8.01 30.56
C ILE A 216 2.32 -8.13 29.81
N GLY A 217 2.28 -8.55 28.54
CA GLY A 217 3.45 -8.64 27.67
C GLY A 217 3.46 -7.57 26.59
N THR A 218 4.63 -7.02 26.27
CA THR A 218 4.77 -6.07 25.14
C THR A 218 6.20 -6.01 24.61
N ALA A 219 6.33 -5.89 23.28
CA ALA A 219 7.59 -5.52 22.62
C ALA A 219 7.76 -4.00 22.50
N ARG A 220 6.71 -3.21 22.85
CA ARG A 220 6.65 -1.76 22.66
C ARG A 220 6.32 -0.99 23.95
N PRO A 221 7.20 -1.03 24.97
CA PRO A 221 6.94 -0.33 26.24
C PRO A 221 6.75 1.18 26.09
N GLU A 222 7.31 1.78 25.03
CA GLU A 222 7.19 3.20 24.73
C GLU A 222 5.77 3.65 24.36
N THR A 223 4.85 2.74 24.06
CA THR A 223 3.46 3.10 23.77
C THR A 223 2.55 3.06 24.98
N LYS A 224 2.98 2.46 26.10
CA LYS A 224 2.14 2.04 27.23
C LYS A 224 1.80 3.09 28.28
N PHE A 225 1.99 4.40 27.99
CA PHE A 225 1.80 5.45 28.99
C PHE A 225 0.35 5.67 29.44
N GLN A 226 -0.62 5.45 28.55
CA GLN A 226 -2.05 5.76 28.78
C GLN A 226 -2.96 4.54 28.59
N ASP A 227 -2.45 3.35 28.79
CA ASP A 227 -3.20 2.11 28.66
C ASP A 227 -4.18 1.97 29.83
N LYS A 228 -5.43 2.37 29.64
CA LYS A 228 -6.49 2.36 30.65
C LYS A 228 -7.52 1.25 30.46
N THR A 229 -7.25 0.33 29.56
CA THR A 229 -8.13 -0.81 29.29
C THR A 229 -7.31 -2.08 29.19
N LEU A 230 -7.67 -3.05 30.01
CA LEU A 230 -7.21 -4.42 29.94
C LEU A 230 -8.26 -5.26 29.19
N VAL A 231 -7.82 -6.02 28.20
CA VAL A 231 -8.69 -6.92 27.42
C VAL A 231 -8.25 -8.34 27.63
N VAL A 232 -9.25 -9.22 27.80
CA VAL A 232 -9.05 -10.66 28.01
C VAL A 232 -10.02 -11.44 27.13
N HIS A 233 -9.72 -12.71 26.85
CA HIS A 233 -10.68 -13.56 26.14
C HIS A 233 -11.88 -13.90 27.06
N PRO A 234 -13.14 -13.88 26.57
CA PRO A 234 -14.32 -14.13 27.40
C PRO A 234 -14.33 -15.52 28.06
N ASP A 235 -13.75 -16.52 27.43
CA ASP A 235 -13.68 -17.89 27.92
C ASP A 235 -12.41 -18.21 28.70
N ASP A 236 -11.52 -17.23 28.94
CA ASP A 236 -10.29 -17.45 29.72
C ASP A 236 -10.61 -17.42 31.23
N GLY A 237 -10.75 -18.61 31.80
CA GLY A 237 -11.08 -18.78 33.21
C GLY A 237 -10.10 -18.13 34.20
N ARG A 238 -8.89 -17.79 33.76
CA ARG A 238 -7.89 -17.07 34.58
C ARG A 238 -8.34 -15.66 34.92
N TYR A 239 -9.10 -15.00 34.02
CA TYR A 239 -9.40 -13.58 34.08
C TYR A 239 -10.89 -13.24 34.08
N THR A 240 -11.82 -14.19 33.88
CA THR A 240 -13.27 -13.95 33.85
C THR A 240 -13.77 -13.21 35.09
N HIS A 241 -13.18 -13.47 36.25
CA HIS A 241 -13.54 -12.83 37.52
C HIS A 241 -13.19 -11.33 37.57
N LEU A 242 -12.36 -10.82 36.65
CA LEU A 242 -11.96 -9.41 36.52
C LEU A 242 -12.84 -8.63 35.57
N VAL A 243 -13.54 -9.28 34.63
CA VAL A 243 -14.35 -8.63 33.60
C VAL A 243 -15.41 -7.71 34.23
N GLY A 244 -15.52 -6.49 33.70
CA GLY A 244 -16.43 -5.46 34.24
C GLY A 244 -15.92 -4.76 35.49
N LYS A 245 -14.75 -5.10 36.01
CA LYS A 245 -14.14 -4.43 37.15
C LYS A 245 -13.10 -3.41 36.73
N SER A 246 -12.77 -2.51 37.65
CA SER A 246 -11.71 -1.53 37.50
C SER A 246 -10.71 -1.66 38.63
N PHE A 247 -9.44 -1.36 38.37
CA PHE A 247 -8.40 -1.34 39.40
C PHE A 247 -7.41 -0.18 39.13
N SER A 248 -6.75 0.25 40.20
CA SER A 248 -5.74 1.30 40.12
C SER A 248 -4.37 0.70 39.87
N VAL A 249 -3.61 1.32 38.97
CA VAL A 249 -2.24 0.89 38.59
C VAL A 249 -1.28 2.05 38.75
N SER A 250 -0.32 1.93 39.64
CA SER A 250 0.85 2.82 39.65
C SER A 250 1.73 2.43 38.47
N TRP A 251 1.76 3.28 37.43
CA TRP A 251 2.36 2.91 36.16
C TRP A 251 3.68 3.69 35.87
N ILE A 252 4.00 3.95 34.59
CA ILE A 252 5.28 4.55 34.18
C ILE A 252 5.50 5.89 34.84
N GLU A 253 4.53 6.79 34.75
CA GLU A 253 4.57 8.16 35.31
C GLU A 253 3.19 8.64 35.78
N GLY A 254 3.23 9.75 36.53
CA GLY A 254 2.04 10.47 36.96
C GLY A 254 1.25 9.79 38.06
N GLU A 255 -0.01 10.23 38.19
CA GLU A 255 -0.99 9.64 39.11
C GLU A 255 -1.34 8.20 38.65
N PRO A 256 -1.76 7.34 39.58
CA PRO A 256 -2.18 5.99 39.24
C PRO A 256 -3.28 5.99 38.18
N LEU A 257 -3.11 5.13 37.17
CA LEU A 257 -4.14 4.94 36.14
C LEU A 257 -5.28 4.08 36.69
N THR A 258 -6.51 4.43 36.34
CA THR A 258 -7.66 3.52 36.52
C THR A 258 -7.80 2.67 35.26
N SER A 259 -7.59 1.37 35.37
CA SER A 259 -7.74 0.41 34.28
C SER A 259 -9.07 -0.33 34.40
N ASN A 260 -9.82 -0.38 33.30
CA ASN A 260 -11.06 -1.14 33.17
C ASN A 260 -10.80 -2.46 32.46
N VAL A 261 -11.48 -3.52 32.89
CA VAL A 261 -11.33 -4.84 32.26
C VAL A 261 -12.54 -5.13 31.38
N ILE A 262 -12.29 -5.41 30.12
CA ILE A 262 -13.30 -5.85 29.15
C ILE A 262 -12.94 -7.22 28.60
N ALA A 263 -13.94 -7.89 28.01
CA ALA A 263 -13.71 -9.16 27.31
C ALA A 263 -13.97 -9.00 25.83
N ASP A 264 -13.07 -9.59 25.02
CA ASP A 264 -13.27 -9.65 23.56
C ASP A 264 -12.67 -10.95 23.00
N PRO A 265 -13.38 -11.69 22.12
CA PRO A 265 -12.92 -12.94 21.55
C PRO A 265 -11.73 -12.80 20.58
N VAL A 266 -11.35 -11.57 20.19
CA VAL A 266 -10.17 -11.33 19.36
C VAL A 266 -8.86 -11.61 20.10
N ILE A 267 -8.89 -11.65 21.43
CA ILE A 267 -7.71 -11.93 22.26
C ILE A 267 -7.38 -13.42 22.20
N ASP A 268 -6.14 -13.72 21.81
CA ASP A 268 -5.60 -15.08 21.89
C ASP A 268 -5.17 -15.39 23.34
N PRO A 269 -5.86 -16.28 24.06
CA PRO A 269 -5.51 -16.63 25.43
C PRO A 269 -4.16 -17.38 25.57
N THR A 270 -3.58 -17.82 24.46
CA THR A 270 -2.31 -18.56 24.43
C THR A 270 -1.11 -17.66 24.14
N PHE A 271 -1.33 -16.44 23.62
CA PHE A 271 -0.27 -15.49 23.33
C PHE A 271 0.11 -14.70 24.61
N GLY A 272 1.40 -14.67 24.92
CA GLY A 272 1.91 -13.99 26.11
C GLY A 272 1.25 -14.49 27.38
N THR A 273 0.55 -13.61 28.09
CA THR A 273 -0.20 -13.97 29.31
C THR A 273 -1.69 -14.19 29.06
N GLY A 274 -2.18 -13.94 27.83
CA GLY A 274 -3.63 -13.93 27.52
C GLY A 274 -4.37 -12.68 28.03
N ALA A 275 -3.64 -11.75 28.67
CA ALA A 275 -4.17 -10.46 29.13
C ALA A 275 -3.37 -9.34 28.46
N MET A 276 -4.04 -8.42 27.78
CA MET A 276 -3.41 -7.40 26.97
C MET A 276 -3.97 -6.00 27.30
N THR A 277 -3.10 -5.02 27.51
CA THR A 277 -3.50 -3.62 27.50
C THR A 277 -3.48 -3.09 26.07
N ILE A 278 -4.45 -2.28 25.70
CA ILE A 278 -4.57 -1.74 24.35
C ILE A 278 -4.02 -0.32 24.24
N THR A 279 -3.37 -0.05 23.10
CA THR A 279 -2.84 1.26 22.72
C THR A 279 -3.44 1.68 21.37
N PRO A 280 -4.70 2.14 21.34
CA PRO A 280 -5.48 2.30 20.11
C PRO A 280 -4.89 3.22 19.05
N ALA A 281 -4.04 4.15 19.44
CA ALA A 281 -3.39 5.07 18.49
C ALA A 281 -2.19 4.43 17.73
N HIS A 282 -1.70 3.25 18.16
CA HIS A 282 -0.43 2.69 17.67
C HIS A 282 -0.51 1.20 17.29
N SER A 283 -1.72 0.67 17.15
CA SER A 283 -2.01 -0.70 16.70
C SER A 283 -3.36 -0.71 15.97
N PHE A 284 -3.42 -1.33 14.81
CA PHE A 284 -4.66 -1.45 14.03
C PHE A 284 -5.73 -2.24 14.79
N ASP A 285 -5.35 -3.37 15.39
CA ASP A 285 -6.27 -4.22 16.13
C ASP A 285 -6.79 -3.54 17.40
N ASP A 286 -5.93 -2.80 18.11
CA ASP A 286 -6.32 -2.02 19.28
C ASP A 286 -7.24 -0.85 18.90
N PHE A 287 -7.04 -0.26 17.71
CA PHE A 287 -7.90 0.79 17.18
C PHE A 287 -9.30 0.27 16.88
N ASP A 288 -9.39 -0.89 16.22
CA ASP A 288 -10.68 -1.54 15.90
C ASP A 288 -11.40 -1.93 17.19
N LEU A 289 -10.69 -2.48 18.20
CA LEU A 289 -11.22 -2.75 19.52
C LEU A 289 -11.75 -1.47 20.21
N ALA A 290 -10.98 -0.39 20.14
CA ALA A 290 -11.39 0.87 20.75
C ALA A 290 -12.66 1.44 20.09
N GLN A 291 -12.78 1.33 18.77
CA GLN A 291 -14.01 1.73 18.07
C GLN A 291 -15.19 0.86 18.45
N LYS A 292 -15.01 -0.46 18.47
CA LYS A 292 -16.04 -1.44 18.86
C LYS A 292 -16.62 -1.19 20.27
N HIS A 293 -15.73 -0.85 21.20
CA HIS A 293 -16.10 -0.65 22.61
C HIS A 293 -16.25 0.82 23.04
N GLY A 294 -16.15 1.79 22.10
CA GLY A 294 -16.25 3.22 22.39
C GLY A 294 -15.16 3.76 23.33
N LEU A 295 -13.94 3.23 23.24
CA LEU A 295 -12.83 3.59 24.12
C LEU A 295 -12.07 4.81 23.60
N PRO A 296 -11.43 5.60 24.50
CA PRO A 296 -10.65 6.74 24.09
C PRO A 296 -9.37 6.35 23.33
N ILE A 297 -9.05 7.13 22.29
CA ILE A 297 -7.83 6.96 21.48
C ILE A 297 -6.86 8.08 21.85
N VAL A 298 -5.76 7.74 22.51
CA VAL A 298 -4.74 8.70 22.96
C VAL A 298 -3.45 8.47 22.19
N THR A 299 -2.99 9.48 21.45
CA THR A 299 -1.74 9.45 20.69
C THR A 299 -0.55 9.63 21.62
N ILE A 300 0.32 8.63 21.71
CA ILE A 300 1.55 8.63 22.51
C ILE A 300 2.76 9.01 21.68
N ILE A 301 2.79 8.64 20.40
CA ILE A 301 3.87 8.92 19.47
C ILE A 301 3.33 9.85 18.38
N ASP A 302 4.05 10.92 18.09
CA ASP A 302 3.68 11.91 17.09
C ASP A 302 4.15 11.55 15.66
N GLU A 303 3.90 12.46 14.72
CA GLU A 303 4.27 12.31 13.30
C GLU A 303 5.79 12.29 13.07
N ASP A 304 6.59 12.75 14.05
CA ASP A 304 8.05 12.72 14.02
C ASP A 304 8.65 11.45 14.65
N GLY A 305 7.80 10.53 15.14
CA GLY A 305 8.23 9.36 15.91
C GLY A 305 8.69 9.73 17.33
N LYS A 306 8.25 10.87 17.84
CA LYS A 306 8.58 11.36 19.19
C LYS A 306 7.41 11.17 20.13
N LEU A 307 7.72 11.00 21.39
CA LEU A 307 6.74 10.88 22.45
C LEU A 307 6.00 12.22 22.65
N THR A 308 4.68 12.18 22.72
CA THR A 308 3.83 13.35 22.97
C THR A 308 3.82 13.75 24.44
N ALA A 309 3.14 14.86 24.78
CA ALA A 309 2.92 15.28 26.16
C ALA A 309 2.25 14.21 27.05
N ALA A 310 1.53 13.26 26.45
CA ALA A 310 0.91 12.13 27.15
C ALA A 310 1.94 11.17 27.80
N ALA A 311 3.21 11.24 27.38
CA ALA A 311 4.32 10.48 27.95
C ALA A 311 5.06 11.21 29.10
N GLY A 312 4.53 12.31 29.60
CA GLY A 312 5.07 13.02 30.76
C GLY A 312 6.52 13.50 30.57
N SER A 313 7.44 13.09 31.45
CA SER A 313 8.86 13.50 31.40
C SER A 313 9.62 12.99 30.18
N PHE A 314 9.07 12.04 29.44
CA PHE A 314 9.64 11.50 28.20
C PHE A 314 9.20 12.28 26.95
N ALA A 315 8.31 13.27 27.08
CA ALA A 315 7.80 14.04 25.94
C ALA A 315 8.93 14.67 25.10
N GLY A 316 8.78 14.64 23.76
CA GLY A 316 9.74 15.16 22.80
C GLY A 316 10.93 14.25 22.48
N ARG A 317 11.12 13.15 23.20
CA ARG A 317 12.17 12.16 22.92
C ARG A 317 11.74 11.22 21.81
N ASN A 318 12.71 10.71 21.04
CA ASN A 318 12.44 9.63 20.09
C ASN A 318 11.89 8.40 20.84
N ALA A 319 10.76 7.85 20.39
CA ALA A 319 10.05 6.80 21.09
C ALA A 319 10.89 5.53 21.27
N ARG A 320 11.59 5.08 20.20
CA ARG A 320 12.43 3.87 20.26
C ARG A 320 13.66 4.07 21.16
N GLU A 321 14.30 5.25 21.09
CA GLU A 321 15.45 5.56 21.94
C GLU A 321 15.08 5.68 23.41
N ALA A 322 13.88 6.16 23.72
CA ALA A 322 13.40 6.29 25.08
C ALA A 322 13.06 4.95 25.75
N ARG A 323 12.92 3.87 24.98
CA ARG A 323 12.50 2.54 25.46
C ARG A 323 13.33 2.03 26.63
N THR A 324 14.65 2.11 26.53
CA THR A 324 15.57 1.65 27.59
C THR A 324 15.33 2.37 28.92
N ASP A 325 15.14 3.69 28.88
CA ASP A 325 14.93 4.47 30.10
C ASP A 325 13.53 4.24 30.69
N ILE A 326 12.52 4.02 29.83
CA ILE A 326 11.17 3.66 30.25
C ILE A 326 11.18 2.32 31.00
N VAL A 327 11.87 1.31 30.45
CA VAL A 327 12.02 -0.01 31.10
C VAL A 327 12.78 0.11 32.40
N ALA A 328 13.89 0.88 32.44
CA ALA A 328 14.65 1.12 33.66
C ALA A 328 13.79 1.75 34.77
N LYS A 329 12.90 2.67 34.40
CA LYS A 329 11.96 3.29 35.33
C LYS A 329 10.94 2.31 35.89
N LEU A 330 10.39 1.44 35.03
CA LEU A 330 9.48 0.36 35.44
C LEU A 330 10.19 -0.65 36.34
N GLN A 331 11.45 -0.96 36.05
CA GLN A 331 12.27 -1.85 36.86
C GLN A 331 12.54 -1.27 38.25
N ALA A 332 12.87 0.03 38.32
CA ALA A 332 13.07 0.74 39.60
C ALA A 332 11.80 0.72 40.48
N LYS A 333 10.62 0.65 39.86
CA LYS A 333 9.32 0.49 40.54
C LYS A 333 8.98 -0.97 40.89
N GLY A 334 9.83 -1.96 40.54
CA GLY A 334 9.56 -3.39 40.76
C GLY A 334 8.44 -3.95 39.87
N LEU A 335 8.13 -3.27 38.76
CA LEU A 335 7.04 -3.64 37.85
C LEU A 335 7.48 -4.57 36.71
N VAL A 336 8.76 -4.77 36.47
CA VAL A 336 9.25 -5.78 35.53
C VAL A 336 9.13 -7.15 36.19
N ASP A 337 8.38 -8.06 35.58
CA ASP A 337 8.26 -9.46 36.02
C ASP A 337 9.42 -10.28 35.46
N HIS A 338 9.51 -10.36 34.13
CA HIS A 338 10.65 -10.96 33.42
C HIS A 338 10.77 -10.37 32.01
N VAL A 339 11.84 -10.74 31.29
CA VAL A 339 12.11 -10.29 29.92
C VAL A 339 12.48 -11.51 29.08
N ASP A 340 11.86 -11.65 27.92
CA ASP A 340 12.27 -12.60 26.89
C ASP A 340 13.21 -11.91 25.89
N GLU A 341 14.51 -12.19 26.02
CA GLU A 341 15.56 -11.63 25.15
C GLU A 341 15.64 -12.31 23.79
N GLN A 342 14.88 -13.40 23.57
CA GLN A 342 14.95 -14.17 22.33
C GLN A 342 13.76 -13.90 21.40
N TYR A 343 12.85 -13.02 21.80
CA TYR A 343 11.67 -12.71 21.01
C TYR A 343 12.03 -12.11 19.66
N THR A 344 11.44 -12.63 18.60
CA THR A 344 11.56 -12.13 17.23
C THR A 344 10.20 -11.75 16.70
N HIS A 345 10.14 -10.66 15.95
CA HIS A 345 8.94 -10.24 15.27
C HIS A 345 9.27 -9.59 13.91
N ASN A 346 8.27 -9.43 13.08
CA ASN A 346 8.39 -8.69 11.83
C ASN A 346 8.18 -7.20 12.08
N LEU A 347 9.25 -6.41 11.98
CA LEU A 347 9.19 -4.96 12.03
C LEU A 347 8.70 -4.41 10.70
N SER A 348 7.63 -3.63 10.74
CA SER A 348 7.13 -2.88 9.58
C SER A 348 8.06 -1.73 9.23
N ILE A 349 8.55 -1.67 8.00
CA ILE A 349 9.43 -0.62 7.49
C ILE A 349 8.89 -0.01 6.20
N CYS A 350 9.24 1.25 5.98
CA CYS A 350 8.87 1.98 4.78
C CYS A 350 9.74 1.54 3.59
N TYR A 351 9.16 1.01 2.51
CA TYR A 351 9.91 0.57 1.32
C TYR A 351 10.78 1.67 0.68
N ARG A 352 10.40 2.96 0.86
CA ARG A 352 11.11 4.10 0.27
C ARG A 352 12.39 4.46 1.01
N CYS A 353 12.40 4.32 2.36
CA CYS A 353 13.48 4.86 3.19
C CYS A 353 13.90 3.96 4.36
N GLU A 354 13.32 2.77 4.48
CA GLU A 354 13.65 1.75 5.49
C GLU A 354 13.42 2.19 6.95
N THR A 355 12.76 3.33 7.16
CA THR A 355 12.39 3.80 8.51
C THR A 355 11.22 2.96 9.02
N SER A 356 11.23 2.62 10.31
CA SER A 356 10.11 1.94 10.97
C SER A 356 8.82 2.71 10.76
N VAL A 357 7.78 1.99 10.34
CA VAL A 357 6.43 2.52 10.21
C VAL A 357 5.79 2.63 11.58
N GLU A 358 5.09 3.74 11.82
CA GLU A 358 4.30 3.97 13.02
C GLU A 358 2.81 4.02 12.65
N PRO A 359 1.97 3.09 13.14
CA PRO A 359 0.54 3.24 13.03
C PRO A 359 0.08 4.51 13.76
N LEU A 360 -0.63 5.41 13.07
CA LEU A 360 -1.12 6.67 13.64
C LEU A 360 -2.54 7.00 13.18
N PRO A 361 -3.41 7.51 14.07
CA PRO A 361 -4.68 8.09 13.67
C PRO A 361 -4.43 9.39 12.89
N LYS A 362 -4.92 9.45 11.65
CA LYS A 362 -4.76 10.61 10.77
C LYS A 362 -6.08 10.99 10.11
N LEU A 363 -6.31 12.29 9.98
CA LEU A 363 -7.40 12.81 9.18
C LEU A 363 -7.01 12.75 7.69
N GLN A 364 -7.54 11.76 6.99
CA GLN A 364 -7.20 11.46 5.60
C GLN A 364 -8.48 11.27 4.76
N TRP A 365 -8.33 11.15 3.44
CA TRP A 365 -9.38 10.75 2.53
C TRP A 365 -9.36 9.25 2.33
N PHE A 366 -10.55 8.65 2.44
CA PHE A 366 -10.73 7.20 2.30
C PHE A 366 -11.81 6.88 1.29
N VAL A 367 -11.60 5.78 0.58
CA VAL A 367 -12.64 5.11 -0.20
C VAL A 367 -13.31 4.07 0.70
N ASP A 368 -14.61 4.26 0.96
CA ASP A 368 -15.45 3.29 1.68
C ASP A 368 -15.76 2.14 0.71
N VAL A 369 -15.06 1.03 0.87
CA VAL A 369 -15.14 -0.13 -0.03
C VAL A 369 -16.40 -0.96 0.17
N ASP A 370 -17.03 -0.84 1.34
CA ASP A 370 -18.27 -1.52 1.71
C ASP A 370 -19.52 -0.68 1.48
N LYS A 371 -19.36 0.61 1.13
CA LYS A 371 -20.48 1.52 0.84
C LYS A 371 -21.35 0.97 -0.28
N LYS A 372 -22.63 0.77 0.01
CA LYS A 372 -23.59 0.31 -0.97
C LYS A 372 -24.08 1.47 -1.84
N PHE A 373 -24.07 1.26 -3.13
CA PHE A 373 -24.61 2.16 -4.14
C PHE A 373 -25.43 1.38 -5.19
N ARG A 374 -26.29 2.07 -5.92
CA ARG A 374 -27.09 1.43 -6.96
C ARG A 374 -26.23 1.17 -8.19
N SER A 375 -26.02 -0.10 -8.54
CA SER A 375 -25.25 -0.46 -9.72
C SER A 375 -25.95 -0.03 -11.01
N ARG A 376 -25.18 0.59 -11.93
CA ARG A 376 -25.57 0.84 -13.30
C ARG A 376 -25.01 -0.17 -14.29
N TYR A 377 -24.19 -1.10 -13.78
CA TYR A 377 -23.52 -2.13 -14.59
C TYR A 377 -24.14 -3.50 -14.31
N SER A 378 -24.25 -4.31 -15.36
CA SER A 378 -24.56 -5.73 -15.23
C SER A 378 -23.26 -6.52 -15.25
N LEU A 379 -22.99 -7.28 -14.21
CA LEU A 379 -21.87 -8.24 -14.15
C LEU A 379 -22.26 -9.62 -14.74
N SER A 380 -23.36 -9.72 -15.45
CA SER A 380 -23.83 -10.99 -15.96
C SER A 380 -23.58 -11.10 -17.46
N GLY A 381 -22.79 -12.06 -17.85
CA GLY A 381 -22.55 -12.42 -19.25
C GLY A 381 -21.24 -13.09 -19.55
N ALA A 382 -20.45 -13.45 -18.55
CA ALA A 382 -19.29 -14.30 -18.80
C ALA A 382 -19.75 -15.70 -19.25
N PRO A 383 -19.22 -16.24 -20.38
CA PRO A 383 -19.51 -17.60 -20.76
C PRO A 383 -18.96 -18.54 -19.68
N GLN A 384 -19.80 -19.45 -19.19
CA GLN A 384 -19.35 -20.55 -18.35
C GLN A 384 -18.15 -21.25 -19.00
N ARG A 385 -17.12 -21.58 -18.25
CA ARG A 385 -15.92 -22.30 -18.72
C ARG A 385 -16.38 -23.50 -19.58
N GLY A 386 -16.09 -23.45 -20.89
CA GLY A 386 -16.42 -24.54 -21.83
C GLY A 386 -17.52 -24.27 -22.85
N ALA A 387 -18.13 -23.08 -22.89
CA ALA A 387 -19.11 -22.74 -23.93
C ALA A 387 -18.45 -21.90 -25.03
N GLU A 388 -18.63 -22.34 -26.30
CA GLU A 388 -18.24 -21.56 -27.47
C GLU A 388 -18.92 -20.18 -27.46
N SER A 389 -18.14 -19.13 -27.79
CA SER A 389 -18.57 -17.74 -27.79
C SER A 389 -19.82 -17.50 -28.64
N LYS A 390 -20.96 -17.47 -28.02
CA LYS A 390 -22.14 -16.79 -28.54
C LYS A 390 -22.06 -15.33 -28.13
N GLY A 391 -22.30 -14.43 -29.10
CA GLY A 391 -22.19 -12.98 -28.91
C GLY A 391 -22.89 -12.42 -27.67
N PRO A 392 -22.74 -11.10 -27.35
CA PRO A 392 -23.11 -10.55 -26.08
C PRO A 392 -24.56 -10.86 -25.72
N SER A 393 -24.74 -11.73 -24.73
CA SER A 393 -26.06 -11.98 -24.17
C SER A 393 -26.39 -10.82 -23.26
N THR A 394 -27.47 -10.10 -23.56
CA THR A 394 -28.09 -9.12 -22.68
C THR A 394 -28.72 -9.85 -21.49
N SER A 395 -27.93 -10.16 -20.48
CA SER A 395 -28.45 -10.65 -19.22
C SER A 395 -28.51 -9.52 -18.19
N SER A 396 -29.71 -9.30 -17.65
CA SER A 396 -30.13 -8.21 -16.79
C SER A 396 -29.76 -8.41 -15.31
N GLY A 397 -28.63 -8.99 -14.99
CA GLY A 397 -28.21 -9.17 -13.60
C GLY A 397 -27.59 -7.89 -13.03
N HIS A 398 -28.06 -7.44 -11.89
CA HIS A 398 -27.57 -6.34 -11.04
C HIS A 398 -27.84 -4.89 -11.45
N ILE A 399 -28.52 -4.58 -12.57
CA ILE A 399 -28.95 -3.20 -12.82
C ILE A 399 -30.00 -2.80 -11.77
N GLY A 400 -29.62 -1.86 -10.90
CA GLY A 400 -30.46 -1.36 -9.83
C GLY A 400 -30.30 -2.05 -8.48
N GLU A 401 -29.48 -3.08 -8.38
CA GLU A 401 -29.12 -3.70 -7.10
C GLU A 401 -28.15 -2.80 -6.29
N MET A 402 -28.23 -2.95 -4.96
CA MET A 402 -27.33 -2.26 -4.04
C MET A 402 -26.06 -3.09 -3.86
N VAL A 403 -24.98 -2.63 -4.39
CA VAL A 403 -23.66 -3.30 -4.37
C VAL A 403 -22.59 -2.36 -3.83
N SER A 404 -21.50 -2.90 -3.30
CA SER A 404 -20.30 -2.15 -2.96
C SER A 404 -19.18 -2.36 -3.97
N LEU A 405 -18.12 -1.57 -3.90
CA LEU A 405 -16.91 -1.80 -4.71
C LEU A 405 -16.31 -3.17 -4.44
N LYS A 406 -16.31 -3.58 -3.19
CA LYS A 406 -15.84 -4.91 -2.74
C LYS A 406 -16.67 -6.04 -3.33
N ASP A 407 -18.02 -5.92 -3.28
CA ASP A 407 -18.90 -6.93 -3.90
C ASP A 407 -18.62 -7.07 -5.39
N LEU A 408 -18.48 -5.94 -6.11
CA LEU A 408 -18.22 -5.95 -7.55
C LEU A 408 -16.88 -6.62 -7.89
N ALA A 409 -15.83 -6.32 -7.13
CA ALA A 409 -14.52 -6.92 -7.33
C ALA A 409 -14.56 -8.44 -7.11
N ILE A 410 -15.21 -8.89 -6.04
CA ILE A 410 -15.35 -10.31 -5.72
C ILE A 410 -16.18 -11.04 -6.80
N GLU A 411 -17.31 -10.44 -7.19
CA GLU A 411 -18.22 -11.05 -8.16
C GLU A 411 -17.61 -11.15 -9.57
N ALA A 412 -16.82 -10.17 -10.00
CA ALA A 412 -16.15 -10.19 -11.29
C ALA A 412 -15.26 -11.43 -11.49
N VAL A 413 -14.61 -11.92 -10.42
CA VAL A 413 -13.80 -13.15 -10.47
C VAL A 413 -14.69 -14.39 -10.29
N ARG A 414 -15.66 -14.38 -9.37
CA ARG A 414 -16.58 -15.52 -9.15
C ARG A 414 -17.41 -15.87 -10.39
N SER A 415 -17.89 -14.85 -11.10
CA SER A 415 -18.64 -15.03 -12.35
C SER A 415 -17.78 -15.48 -13.52
N GLY A 416 -16.45 -15.38 -13.42
CA GLY A 416 -15.52 -15.69 -14.50
C GLY A 416 -15.37 -14.56 -15.53
N GLU A 417 -15.92 -13.36 -15.27
CA GLU A 417 -15.69 -12.17 -16.08
C GLU A 417 -14.21 -11.78 -16.07
N ILE A 418 -13.57 -11.93 -14.89
CA ILE A 418 -12.13 -11.84 -14.71
C ILE A 418 -11.60 -13.24 -14.35
N THR A 419 -10.61 -13.70 -15.10
CA THR A 419 -9.93 -14.98 -14.82
C THR A 419 -8.53 -14.72 -14.31
N ILE A 420 -8.21 -15.30 -13.16
CA ILE A 420 -6.86 -15.19 -12.56
C ILE A 420 -6.01 -16.37 -13.06
N ILE A 421 -4.86 -16.07 -13.64
CA ILE A 421 -3.93 -17.05 -14.20
C ILE A 421 -2.57 -16.92 -13.52
N PRO A 422 -2.03 -18.01 -12.94
CA PRO A 422 -2.64 -19.31 -12.73
C PRO A 422 -3.69 -19.30 -11.61
N GLU A 423 -4.66 -20.21 -11.68
CA GLU A 423 -5.82 -20.33 -10.78
C GLU A 423 -5.45 -20.39 -9.29
N ARG A 424 -4.27 -20.89 -8.94
CA ARG A 424 -3.80 -20.96 -7.55
C ARG A 424 -3.79 -19.60 -6.81
N PHE A 425 -3.72 -18.49 -7.53
CA PHE A 425 -3.77 -17.15 -6.96
C PHE A 425 -5.19 -16.63 -6.70
N GLU A 426 -6.24 -17.35 -7.11
CA GLU A 426 -7.62 -16.95 -6.79
C GLU A 426 -7.87 -16.95 -5.28
N LYS A 427 -7.29 -17.89 -4.52
CA LYS A 427 -7.41 -17.92 -3.06
C LYS A 427 -6.83 -16.68 -2.40
N GLU A 428 -5.67 -16.24 -2.89
CA GLU A 428 -5.01 -15.03 -2.40
C GLU A 428 -5.83 -13.78 -2.75
N TYR A 429 -6.35 -13.69 -3.98
CA TYR A 429 -7.25 -12.62 -4.40
C TYR A 429 -8.48 -12.51 -3.51
N PHE A 430 -9.21 -13.62 -3.27
CA PHE A 430 -10.39 -13.59 -2.42
C PHE A 430 -10.06 -13.25 -0.98
N HIS A 431 -8.96 -13.79 -0.44
CA HIS A 431 -8.50 -13.42 0.90
C HIS A 431 -8.27 -11.90 1.03
N TRP A 432 -7.59 -11.29 0.06
CA TRP A 432 -7.38 -9.84 0.03
C TRP A 432 -8.69 -9.06 -0.11
N MET A 433 -9.54 -9.43 -1.03
CA MET A 433 -10.80 -8.73 -1.28
C MET A 433 -11.77 -8.85 -0.11
N GLU A 434 -11.91 -10.02 0.49
CA GLU A 434 -12.81 -10.25 1.63
C GLU A 434 -12.37 -9.49 2.89
N ASN A 435 -11.06 -9.27 3.07
CA ASN A 435 -10.49 -8.52 4.19
C ASN A 435 -10.12 -7.07 3.84
N LEU A 436 -10.52 -6.59 2.67
CA LEU A 436 -10.20 -5.22 2.23
C LEU A 436 -10.83 -4.20 3.19
N ARG A 437 -9.99 -3.32 3.73
CA ARG A 437 -10.38 -2.18 4.56
C ARG A 437 -10.58 -0.94 3.70
N ASP A 438 -11.18 0.11 4.26
CA ASP A 438 -11.28 1.41 3.59
C ASP A 438 -9.90 1.89 3.14
N TRP A 439 -9.80 2.24 1.88
CA TRP A 439 -8.53 2.56 1.24
C TRP A 439 -8.17 4.03 1.42
N CYS A 440 -7.04 4.29 2.07
CA CYS A 440 -6.48 5.64 2.20
C CYS A 440 -5.90 6.11 0.86
N ILE A 441 -6.36 7.27 0.37
CA ILE A 441 -5.94 7.85 -0.92
C ILE A 441 -5.25 9.21 -0.78
N SER A 442 -4.92 9.64 0.44
CA SER A 442 -4.22 10.93 0.66
C SER A 442 -3.04 10.85 1.62
#